data_8c82af6a795d2d027d1cd9e5544a6fb9
#
_entry.id   8c82af6a795d2d027d1cd9e5544a6fb9
#
_cell.length_a   1.000
_cell.length_b   1.000
_cell.length_c   1.000
_cell.angle_alpha   90.00
_cell.angle_beta   90.00
_cell.angle_gamma   90.00
#
_symmetry.space_group_name_H-M   'P 1'
#
loop_
_entity.id
_entity.type
_entity.pdbx_description
1 polymer ?
#
loop_
_entity_poly.entity_id
_entity_poly.type
_entity_poly.pdbx_seq_one_letter_code
_entity_poly.pdbx_strand_id
1 'polypeptide(L)'
;MIARKTLPAWIAFCSFAAPVHGAINVPGADGTDGVLNITANTVIDLGQAPTGTWDQGNAANAGKGVYDAAKWAVVFKYSSVNVASGATVTFKNHDSRAPVVWLVSGNVTIAGTVNLNGQNGQQPPLLANPGPGGFRGGAGSYETNPAGGAGFGPGGGFQQNGNAGQGGAYGIATSVAAYGNPSLIPLIGGSGGSGDPEFHYTTAERPGGGGGGGAFLIATPGTLALTGEIIAKGGDGTDYFAIDSGGGSGGGLRVVCDQLTGTGKLTANGGGGWQVGGLGRIRLERVTNSNSLTIVPDPSVVPLAASATALLWPPSDAPQVNVISIGGTVAPVDPRASFGSAGADVALPQTASTLAIIETTNVEQASQVQVRVTPRAGANATLVNATVQSVVSTSPLVVRWSATLPVNVGYSGVQVKVVRP
;
A
#
# COMPACT_ATOMS: atom_id res chain seq x y z
N MET A 1 -22.02 78.36 34.06
CA MET A 1 -21.22 77.79 32.95
C MET A 1 -20.39 76.61 33.52
N ILE A 2 -20.81 75.40 33.30
CA ILE A 2 -20.10 74.21 33.83
C ILE A 2 -19.48 73.53 32.64
N ALA A 3 -18.12 73.53 32.58
CA ALA A 3 -17.36 72.87 31.52
C ALA A 3 -17.27 71.40 31.81
N ARG A 4 -17.81 70.54 30.94
CA ARG A 4 -17.61 69.09 30.94
C ARG A 4 -16.26 68.72 30.26
N LYS A 5 -15.35 68.14 31.02
CA LYS A 5 -14.13 67.52 30.49
C LYS A 5 -14.47 66.12 30.01
N THR A 6 -14.31 65.86 28.71
CA THR A 6 -14.34 64.51 28.12
C THR A 6 -12.97 63.88 28.27
N LEU A 7 -12.89 62.68 28.92
CA LEU A 7 -11.71 61.82 28.93
C LEU A 7 -11.68 61.00 27.63
N PRO A 8 -10.53 60.85 26.97
CA PRO A 8 -10.39 59.90 25.85
C PRO A 8 -10.32 58.47 26.39
N ALA A 9 -11.20 57.59 25.85
CA ALA A 9 -11.12 56.15 26.11
C ALA A 9 -9.94 55.54 25.32
N TRP A 10 -8.96 55.04 26.01
CA TRP A 10 -7.90 54.22 25.42
C TRP A 10 -8.41 52.79 25.23
N ILE A 11 -8.64 52.38 23.99
CA ILE A 11 -8.90 50.99 23.64
C ILE A 11 -7.55 50.29 23.54
N ALA A 12 -7.19 49.51 24.54
CA ALA A 12 -6.03 48.63 24.49
C ALA A 12 -6.34 47.44 23.57
N PHE A 13 -5.77 47.42 22.36
CA PHE A 13 -5.74 46.22 21.53
C PHE A 13 -4.76 45.21 22.14
N CYS A 14 -5.28 44.20 22.88
CA CYS A 14 -4.52 42.99 23.18
C CYS A 14 -4.41 42.18 21.91
N SER A 15 -3.33 42.32 21.17
CA SER A 15 -2.96 41.35 20.14
C SER A 15 -2.50 40.05 20.83
N PHE A 16 -3.35 39.05 20.86
CA PHE A 16 -2.92 37.70 21.19
C PHE A 16 -2.02 37.23 20.05
N ALA A 17 -0.72 37.30 20.25
CA ALA A 17 0.22 36.56 19.42
C ALA A 17 -0.07 35.06 19.63
N ALA A 18 -0.62 34.38 18.61
CA ALA A 18 -0.70 32.94 18.64
C ALA A 18 0.74 32.38 18.85
N PRO A 19 0.91 31.40 19.72
CA PRO A 19 2.23 30.83 19.91
C PRO A 19 2.75 30.28 18.56
N VAL A 20 3.84 30.84 18.08
CA VAL A 20 4.57 30.31 16.92
C VAL A 20 5.24 29.03 17.41
N HIS A 21 4.59 27.87 17.22
CA HIS A 21 5.27 26.60 17.42
C HIS A 21 6.15 26.30 16.21
N GLY A 22 7.32 25.69 16.43
CA GLY A 22 8.18 25.27 15.32
C GLY A 22 7.49 24.15 14.53
N ALA A 23 7.52 24.24 13.21
CA ALA A 23 6.98 23.21 12.33
C ALA A 23 7.72 21.87 12.53
N ILE A 24 7.04 20.75 12.24
CA ILE A 24 7.69 19.44 12.25
C ILE A 24 8.80 19.36 11.21
N ASN A 25 9.80 18.54 11.47
CA ASN A 25 10.83 18.21 10.49
C ASN A 25 10.41 16.96 9.68
N VAL A 26 10.30 17.10 8.36
CA VAL A 26 10.06 16.01 7.42
C VAL A 26 11.36 15.72 6.67
N PRO A 27 12.12 14.66 7.03
CA PRO A 27 13.37 14.34 6.38
C PRO A 27 13.19 14.16 4.87
N GLY A 28 14.10 14.74 4.07
CA GLY A 28 14.09 14.63 2.63
C GLY A 28 13.03 15.46 1.89
N ALA A 29 12.19 16.23 2.58
CA ALA A 29 11.26 17.17 1.94
C ALA A 29 11.98 18.45 1.49
N ASP A 30 12.77 18.35 0.41
CA ASP A 30 13.63 19.43 -0.10
C ASP A 30 13.04 20.22 -1.27
N GLY A 31 11.93 19.76 -1.83
CA GLY A 31 11.22 20.44 -2.94
C GLY A 31 11.88 20.30 -4.30
N THR A 32 12.83 19.40 -4.49
CA THR A 32 13.63 19.25 -5.74
C THR A 32 12.81 18.83 -6.95
N ASP A 33 11.64 18.20 -6.79
CA ASP A 33 10.70 17.89 -7.88
C ASP A 33 9.82 19.10 -8.28
N GLY A 34 9.97 20.25 -7.60
CA GLY A 34 9.22 21.46 -7.89
C GLY A 34 7.75 21.40 -7.44
N VAL A 35 6.90 22.18 -8.09
CA VAL A 35 5.47 22.30 -7.77
C VAL A 35 4.68 21.22 -8.49
N LEU A 36 3.86 20.45 -7.78
CA LEU A 36 2.80 19.65 -8.38
C LEU A 36 1.51 20.47 -8.46
N ASN A 37 1.09 20.85 -9.67
CA ASN A 37 -0.16 21.59 -9.88
C ASN A 37 -1.07 20.85 -10.87
N ILE A 38 -2.08 20.18 -10.35
CA ILE A 38 -3.02 19.37 -11.11
C ILE A 38 -4.35 20.12 -11.25
N THR A 39 -4.66 20.52 -12.49
CA THR A 39 -5.88 21.27 -12.84
C THR A 39 -6.86 20.48 -13.70
N ALA A 40 -6.47 19.29 -14.16
CA ALA A 40 -7.27 18.35 -14.95
C ALA A 40 -6.90 16.92 -14.60
N ASN A 41 -7.69 15.94 -15.06
CA ASN A 41 -7.40 14.52 -14.83
C ASN A 41 -6.00 14.16 -15.33
N THR A 42 -5.18 13.60 -14.46
CA THR A 42 -3.76 13.35 -14.70
C THR A 42 -3.38 11.96 -14.25
N VAL A 43 -2.59 11.27 -15.06
CA VAL A 43 -1.96 9.99 -14.71
C VAL A 43 -0.50 10.22 -14.40
N ILE A 44 -0.07 9.90 -13.18
CA ILE A 44 1.36 9.87 -12.81
C ILE A 44 1.90 8.47 -13.13
N ASP A 45 2.79 8.37 -14.12
CA ASP A 45 3.43 7.09 -14.48
C ASP A 45 4.63 6.83 -13.59
N LEU A 46 4.44 5.98 -12.56
CA LEU A 46 5.50 5.61 -11.63
C LEU A 46 6.64 4.82 -12.30
N GLY A 47 6.38 4.19 -13.46
CA GLY A 47 7.40 3.52 -14.26
C GLY A 47 8.45 4.46 -14.86
N GLN A 48 8.19 5.78 -14.82
CA GLN A 48 9.17 6.80 -15.24
C GLN A 48 10.20 7.13 -14.17
N ALA A 49 9.98 6.67 -12.91
CA ALA A 49 10.89 6.94 -11.81
C ALA A 49 12.22 6.19 -12.00
N PRO A 50 13.36 6.87 -12.10
CA PRO A 50 14.65 6.19 -12.12
C PRO A 50 14.93 5.52 -10.78
N THR A 51 15.69 4.43 -10.81
CA THR A 51 16.16 3.77 -9.60
C THR A 51 17.26 4.60 -8.93
N GLY A 52 17.12 4.84 -7.62
CA GLY A 52 18.07 5.62 -6.82
C GLY A 52 17.77 5.50 -5.33
N THR A 53 18.42 6.34 -4.51
CA THR A 53 18.12 6.44 -3.08
C THR A 53 17.14 7.58 -2.83
N TRP A 54 16.19 7.37 -1.91
CA TRP A 54 15.06 8.27 -1.67
C TRP A 54 15.46 9.69 -1.21
N ASP A 55 16.61 9.80 -0.56
CA ASP A 55 17.17 11.05 -0.01
C ASP A 55 17.97 11.86 -1.04
N GLN A 56 18.30 11.29 -2.19
CA GLN A 56 19.00 12.02 -3.24
C GLN A 56 18.08 13.03 -3.92
N GLY A 57 18.49 14.29 -3.90
CA GLY A 57 17.95 15.34 -4.74
C GLY A 57 18.44 15.12 -6.17
N ASN A 58 17.52 15.09 -7.14
CA ASN A 58 17.91 14.95 -8.54
C ASN A 58 17.08 15.86 -9.43
N ALA A 59 17.61 17.06 -9.70
CA ALA A 59 16.97 18.05 -10.58
C ALA A 59 16.69 17.51 -12.01
N ALA A 60 17.47 16.50 -12.48
CA ALA A 60 17.22 15.87 -13.77
C ALA A 60 15.96 15.00 -13.79
N ASN A 61 15.44 14.62 -12.62
CA ASN A 61 14.25 13.79 -12.47
C ASN A 61 13.04 14.58 -11.96
N ALA A 62 13.11 15.91 -12.00
CA ALA A 62 12.03 16.78 -11.51
C ALA A 62 10.65 16.29 -11.98
N GLY A 63 9.74 16.05 -11.06
CA GLY A 63 8.38 15.57 -11.29
C GLY A 63 8.23 14.08 -11.64
N LYS A 64 9.32 13.29 -11.74
CA LYS A 64 9.27 11.84 -12.04
C LYS A 64 9.40 10.99 -10.77
N GLY A 65 9.85 11.55 -9.67
CA GLY A 65 10.19 10.84 -8.46
C GLY A 65 11.44 9.95 -8.60
N VAL A 66 11.72 9.19 -7.55
CA VAL A 66 12.81 8.20 -7.49
C VAL A 66 12.26 6.90 -6.94
N TYR A 67 12.54 5.78 -7.61
CA TYR A 67 12.27 4.47 -7.05
C TYR A 67 13.46 4.02 -6.18
N ASP A 68 13.23 3.89 -4.88
CA ASP A 68 14.20 3.34 -3.92
C ASP A 68 13.87 1.88 -3.61
N ALA A 69 14.69 0.97 -4.14
CA ALA A 69 14.48 -0.46 -3.93
C ALA A 69 14.65 -0.88 -2.45
N ALA A 70 15.55 -0.22 -1.70
CA ALA A 70 15.77 -0.53 -0.28
C ALA A 70 14.60 -0.08 0.61
N LYS A 71 13.80 0.89 0.16
CA LYS A 71 12.59 1.37 0.81
C LYS A 71 11.32 0.78 0.20
N TRP A 72 11.47 0.14 -0.97
CA TRP A 72 10.34 -0.31 -1.78
C TRP A 72 9.29 0.80 -1.93
N ALA A 73 9.71 1.96 -2.43
CA ALA A 73 8.85 3.14 -2.57
C ALA A 73 9.24 3.98 -3.79
N VAL A 74 8.25 4.59 -4.45
CA VAL A 74 8.47 5.69 -5.40
C VAL A 74 8.26 7.00 -4.66
N VAL A 75 9.35 7.76 -4.48
CA VAL A 75 9.39 8.97 -3.66
C VAL A 75 9.45 10.20 -4.54
N PHE A 76 8.53 11.12 -4.32
CA PHE A 76 8.49 12.46 -4.93
C PHE A 76 8.77 13.50 -3.85
N LYS A 77 9.53 14.55 -4.21
CA LYS A 77 9.94 15.62 -3.31
C LYS A 77 9.43 16.98 -3.83
N TYR A 78 8.14 17.21 -3.67
CA TYR A 78 7.52 18.43 -4.15
C TYR A 78 7.79 19.64 -3.25
N SER A 79 7.89 20.85 -3.84
CA SER A 79 7.92 22.11 -3.07
C SER A 79 6.53 22.47 -2.56
N SER A 80 5.49 22.19 -3.33
CA SER A 80 4.08 22.30 -2.93
C SER A 80 3.21 21.39 -3.79
N VAL A 81 2.02 21.07 -3.31
CA VAL A 81 1.04 20.25 -4.04
C VAL A 81 -0.30 20.97 -4.10
N ASN A 82 -0.87 21.06 -5.29
CA ASN A 82 -2.23 21.53 -5.52
C ASN A 82 -2.97 20.57 -6.45
N VAL A 83 -4.07 19.97 -5.99
CA VAL A 83 -5.01 19.20 -6.80
C VAL A 83 -6.33 19.97 -6.82
N ALA A 84 -6.64 20.58 -7.95
CA ALA A 84 -7.81 21.44 -8.10
C ALA A 84 -9.12 20.63 -7.99
N SER A 85 -10.20 21.31 -7.58
CA SER A 85 -11.53 20.72 -7.55
C SER A 85 -11.94 20.20 -8.94
N GLY A 86 -12.52 19.02 -9.00
CA GLY A 86 -12.89 18.33 -10.24
C GLY A 86 -11.75 17.59 -10.95
N ALA A 87 -10.48 17.82 -10.57
CA ALA A 87 -9.36 17.08 -11.11
C ALA A 87 -9.12 15.79 -10.34
N THR A 88 -8.72 14.72 -11.06
CA THR A 88 -8.37 13.42 -10.48
C THR A 88 -6.93 13.06 -10.85
N VAL A 89 -6.13 12.72 -9.84
CA VAL A 89 -4.81 12.10 -9.99
C VAL A 89 -4.97 10.60 -9.88
N THR A 90 -4.48 9.87 -10.86
CA THR A 90 -4.35 8.40 -10.85
C THR A 90 -2.90 8.00 -11.06
N PHE A 91 -2.59 6.74 -10.84
CA PHE A 91 -1.22 6.24 -10.95
C PHE A 91 -1.15 5.03 -11.87
N LYS A 92 -0.14 5.00 -12.73
CA LYS A 92 0.33 3.79 -13.40
C LYS A 92 1.44 3.18 -12.56
N ASN A 93 1.29 1.92 -12.19
CA ASN A 93 2.20 1.26 -11.26
C ASN A 93 3.63 1.16 -11.80
N HIS A 94 4.61 1.29 -10.92
CA HIS A 94 5.99 0.85 -11.15
C HIS A 94 6.05 -0.68 -11.28
N ASP A 95 7.04 -1.22 -11.98
CA ASP A 95 7.20 -2.68 -12.17
C ASP A 95 7.33 -3.43 -10.83
N SER A 96 8.00 -2.83 -9.84
CA SER A 96 8.07 -3.37 -8.47
C SER A 96 6.76 -3.29 -7.69
N ARG A 97 5.75 -2.59 -8.22
CA ARG A 97 4.47 -2.26 -7.54
C ARG A 97 4.64 -1.51 -6.23
N ALA A 98 5.73 -0.77 -6.07
CA ALA A 98 6.02 0.00 -4.87
C ALA A 98 4.94 1.06 -4.57
N PRO A 99 4.71 1.39 -3.30
CA PRO A 99 3.82 2.48 -2.89
C PRO A 99 4.34 3.86 -3.31
N VAL A 100 3.46 4.85 -3.24
CA VAL A 100 3.76 6.25 -3.55
C VAL A 100 4.02 7.04 -2.28
N VAL A 101 5.08 7.84 -2.29
CA VAL A 101 5.44 8.74 -1.20
C VAL A 101 5.60 10.16 -1.73
N TRP A 102 4.84 11.09 -1.19
CA TRP A 102 5.00 12.53 -1.44
C TRP A 102 5.59 13.20 -0.21
N LEU A 103 6.83 13.66 -0.32
CA LEU A 103 7.49 14.52 0.65
C LEU A 103 7.38 15.95 0.13
N VAL A 104 6.68 16.80 0.86
CA VAL A 104 6.37 18.15 0.39
C VAL A 104 6.99 19.15 1.35
N SER A 105 7.85 20.06 0.86
CA SER A 105 8.52 21.05 1.71
C SER A 105 7.63 22.24 2.12
N GLY A 106 6.55 22.48 1.36
CA GLY A 106 5.56 23.53 1.63
C GLY A 106 4.16 22.99 1.88
N ASN A 107 3.14 23.76 1.57
CA ASN A 107 1.75 23.38 1.81
C ASN A 107 1.21 22.41 0.75
N VAL A 108 0.19 21.66 1.15
CA VAL A 108 -0.57 20.73 0.33
C VAL A 108 -2.03 21.15 0.32
N THR A 109 -2.60 21.27 -0.87
CA THR A 109 -4.04 21.51 -1.07
C THR A 109 -4.61 20.43 -1.97
N ILE A 110 -5.58 19.66 -1.48
CA ILE A 110 -6.28 18.64 -2.26
C ILE A 110 -7.77 18.97 -2.22
N ALA A 111 -8.23 19.61 -3.27
CA ALA A 111 -9.65 19.92 -3.49
C ALA A 111 -10.30 18.96 -4.50
N GLY A 112 -9.50 18.27 -5.28
CA GLY A 112 -9.88 17.20 -6.20
C GLY A 112 -9.70 15.81 -5.57
N THR A 113 -9.39 14.80 -6.39
CA THR A 113 -9.27 13.41 -5.97
C THR A 113 -7.85 12.88 -6.20
N VAL A 114 -7.27 12.24 -5.20
CA VAL A 114 -6.08 11.37 -5.34
C VAL A 114 -6.55 9.93 -5.25
N ASN A 115 -6.48 9.20 -6.37
CA ASN A 115 -7.07 7.88 -6.54
C ASN A 115 -6.01 6.79 -6.64
N LEU A 116 -5.97 5.91 -5.62
CA LEU A 116 -5.09 4.75 -5.52
C LEU A 116 -5.90 3.43 -5.49
N ASN A 117 -7.10 3.42 -6.06
CA ASN A 117 -7.96 2.23 -6.02
C ASN A 117 -7.32 1.05 -6.76
N GLY A 118 -7.62 -0.16 -6.30
CA GLY A 118 -7.45 -1.38 -7.07
C GLY A 118 -8.48 -1.47 -8.20
N GLN A 119 -8.14 -2.18 -9.27
CA GLN A 119 -9.06 -2.49 -10.36
C GLN A 119 -10.07 -3.54 -9.93
N ASN A 120 -11.27 -3.46 -10.49
CA ASN A 120 -12.27 -4.51 -10.38
C ASN A 120 -11.80 -5.79 -11.05
N GLY A 121 -12.41 -6.91 -10.68
CA GLY A 121 -12.16 -8.21 -11.28
C GLY A 121 -12.15 -8.16 -12.80
N GLN A 122 -11.16 -8.77 -13.41
CA GLN A 122 -10.95 -8.75 -14.86
C GLN A 122 -11.34 -10.08 -15.49
N GLN A 123 -11.76 -10.03 -16.76
CA GLN A 123 -11.99 -11.23 -17.55
C GLN A 123 -10.68 -12.03 -17.73
N PRO A 124 -10.71 -13.37 -17.65
CA PRO A 124 -9.56 -14.20 -17.95
C PRO A 124 -8.98 -13.91 -19.35
N PRO A 125 -7.67 -14.04 -19.54
CA PRO A 125 -6.66 -14.46 -18.59
C PRO A 125 -6.06 -13.32 -17.76
N LEU A 126 -6.71 -12.15 -17.73
CA LEU A 126 -6.22 -10.96 -17.04
C LEU A 126 -6.42 -11.07 -15.53
N LEU A 127 -5.55 -10.40 -14.78
CA LEU A 127 -5.65 -10.23 -13.33
C LEU A 127 -5.96 -8.76 -13.04
N ALA A 128 -6.83 -8.49 -12.07
CA ALA A 128 -7.08 -7.15 -11.61
C ALA A 128 -5.79 -6.55 -11.01
N ASN A 129 -5.33 -5.41 -11.55
CA ASN A 129 -4.18 -4.72 -11.00
C ASN A 129 -4.54 -4.02 -9.68
N PRO A 130 -3.64 -4.00 -8.71
CA PRO A 130 -3.82 -3.21 -7.50
C PRO A 130 -3.56 -1.73 -7.75
N GLY A 131 -3.90 -0.89 -6.76
CA GLY A 131 -3.26 0.40 -6.62
C GLY A 131 -1.77 0.26 -6.24
N PRO A 132 -0.95 1.32 -6.35
CA PRO A 132 0.48 1.28 -6.01
C PRO A 132 0.72 0.76 -4.58
N GLY A 133 1.63 -0.18 -4.40
CA GLY A 133 1.89 -0.82 -3.10
C GLY A 133 0.92 -1.93 -2.71
N GLY A 134 -0.12 -2.18 -3.50
CA GLY A 134 -1.09 -3.24 -3.27
C GLY A 134 -0.79 -4.53 -4.04
N PHE A 135 -1.70 -5.51 -3.95
CA PHE A 135 -1.55 -6.83 -4.55
C PHE A 135 -2.71 -7.16 -5.48
N ARG A 136 -2.43 -7.96 -6.50
CA ARG A 136 -3.40 -8.32 -7.55
C ARG A 136 -4.54 -9.17 -7.05
N GLY A 137 -5.69 -9.08 -7.73
CA GLY A 137 -6.77 -10.04 -7.62
C GLY A 137 -6.40 -11.40 -8.21
N GLY A 138 -7.10 -12.44 -7.79
CA GLY A 138 -6.99 -13.79 -8.34
C GLY A 138 -7.57 -13.88 -9.76
N ALA A 139 -7.09 -14.84 -10.53
CA ALA A 139 -7.62 -15.08 -11.88
C ALA A 139 -9.09 -15.53 -11.83
N GLY A 140 -9.84 -15.18 -12.86
CA GLY A 140 -11.13 -15.79 -13.12
C GLY A 140 -11.02 -17.21 -13.68
N SER A 141 -12.13 -17.93 -13.74
CA SER A 141 -12.22 -19.27 -14.32
C SER A 141 -12.64 -19.21 -15.80
N TYR A 142 -12.17 -20.16 -16.60
CA TYR A 142 -12.51 -20.31 -18.02
C TYR A 142 -12.27 -21.77 -18.47
N GLU A 143 -12.70 -22.11 -19.66
CA GLU A 143 -12.77 -23.50 -20.14
C GLU A 143 -11.47 -24.29 -19.97
N THR A 144 -10.30 -23.68 -20.30
CA THR A 144 -8.99 -24.35 -20.16
C THR A 144 -8.40 -24.22 -18.75
N ASN A 145 -9.03 -23.46 -17.88
CA ASN A 145 -8.67 -23.28 -16.48
C ASN A 145 -9.94 -23.17 -15.63
N PRO A 146 -10.63 -24.27 -15.36
CA PRO A 146 -11.94 -24.28 -14.73
C PRO A 146 -11.92 -23.84 -13.27
N ALA A 147 -10.75 -23.81 -12.62
CA ALA A 147 -10.60 -23.24 -11.28
C ALA A 147 -9.98 -21.84 -11.40
N GLY A 148 -10.63 -20.83 -10.88
CA GLY A 148 -10.03 -19.50 -10.75
C GLY A 148 -8.75 -19.51 -9.94
N GLY A 149 -8.27 -18.36 -9.49
CA GLY A 149 -7.05 -18.20 -8.69
C GLY A 149 -7.30 -17.54 -7.34
N ALA A 150 -6.46 -17.83 -6.36
CA ALA A 150 -6.43 -17.09 -5.11
C ALA A 150 -5.94 -15.64 -5.34
N GLY A 151 -6.39 -14.70 -4.51
CA GLY A 151 -5.88 -13.35 -4.48
C GLY A 151 -4.43 -13.28 -3.98
N PHE A 152 -3.67 -12.31 -4.47
CA PHE A 152 -2.29 -12.09 -4.06
C PHE A 152 -2.22 -11.19 -2.84
N GLY A 153 -1.07 -11.20 -2.19
CA GLY A 153 -0.81 -10.44 -0.98
C GLY A 153 -0.84 -11.29 0.29
N PRO A 154 -0.29 -10.78 1.41
CA PRO A 154 -0.24 -11.52 2.67
C PRO A 154 -1.62 -11.91 3.21
N GLY A 155 -2.65 -11.14 2.86
CA GLY A 155 -4.06 -11.40 3.18
C GLY A 155 -4.90 -11.70 1.94
N GLY A 156 -4.32 -12.22 0.85
CA GLY A 156 -5.07 -12.54 -0.36
C GLY A 156 -6.17 -13.57 -0.11
N GLY A 157 -7.35 -13.36 -0.71
CA GLY A 157 -8.47 -14.27 -0.58
C GLY A 157 -8.15 -15.67 -1.10
N PHE A 158 -8.64 -16.72 -0.43
CA PHE A 158 -8.58 -18.09 -0.92
C PHE A 158 -9.85 -18.44 -1.69
N GLN A 159 -9.76 -19.44 -2.54
CA GLN A 159 -10.95 -20.08 -3.05
C GLN A 159 -11.53 -21.02 -1.98
N GLN A 160 -12.82 -20.99 -1.77
CA GLN A 160 -13.49 -22.00 -0.95
C GLN A 160 -13.94 -23.16 -1.82
N ASN A 161 -13.83 -24.39 -1.30
CA ASN A 161 -14.39 -25.56 -1.96
C ASN A 161 -15.89 -25.34 -2.13
N GLY A 162 -16.32 -25.25 -3.34
CA GLY A 162 -17.71 -25.40 -3.73
C GLY A 162 -18.53 -24.17 -3.94
N ASN A 163 -18.10 -22.88 -3.97
CA ASN A 163 -18.97 -21.84 -4.54
C ASN A 163 -18.60 -20.36 -4.30
N ALA A 164 -17.52 -19.99 -3.63
CA ALA A 164 -17.34 -18.56 -3.36
C ALA A 164 -15.89 -18.10 -3.31
N GLY A 165 -15.61 -17.01 -3.98
CA GLY A 165 -14.34 -16.30 -3.85
C GLY A 165 -14.26 -15.49 -2.56
N GLN A 166 -13.19 -15.63 -1.81
CA GLN A 166 -12.98 -14.86 -0.59
C GLN A 166 -12.45 -13.47 -0.87
N GLY A 167 -12.91 -12.48 -0.09
CA GLY A 167 -12.36 -11.14 -0.08
C GLY A 167 -10.94 -11.09 0.50
N GLY A 168 -10.08 -10.24 -0.08
CA GLY A 168 -8.77 -9.94 0.48
C GLY A 168 -8.87 -9.26 1.85
N ALA A 169 -7.88 -9.46 2.73
CA ALA A 169 -7.79 -8.81 4.04
C ALA A 169 -6.60 -7.82 4.06
N TYR A 170 -6.66 -6.83 4.94
CA TYR A 170 -5.54 -5.95 5.30
C TYR A 170 -5.67 -5.43 6.74
N GLY A 171 -6.36 -4.32 6.95
CA GLY A 171 -6.54 -3.71 8.28
C GLY A 171 -7.50 -4.49 9.16
N ILE A 172 -8.51 -5.09 8.56
CA ILE A 172 -9.47 -5.97 9.20
C ILE A 172 -9.40 -7.34 8.52
N ALA A 173 -9.49 -8.39 9.32
CA ALA A 173 -9.60 -9.76 8.84
C ALA A 173 -10.96 -9.95 8.12
N THR A 174 -10.91 -10.75 7.06
CA THR A 174 -12.08 -11.35 6.43
C THR A 174 -12.13 -12.82 6.84
N SER A 175 -12.35 -13.76 5.91
CA SER A 175 -12.01 -15.18 6.15
C SER A 175 -10.49 -15.41 6.21
N VAL A 176 -9.70 -14.39 5.85
CA VAL A 176 -8.21 -14.39 5.90
C VAL A 176 -7.76 -13.44 6.99
N ALA A 177 -6.65 -13.77 7.65
CA ALA A 177 -6.10 -12.97 8.73
C ALA A 177 -5.60 -11.59 8.24
N ALA A 178 -5.85 -10.55 9.02
CA ALA A 178 -5.28 -9.23 8.81
C ALA A 178 -3.74 -9.24 8.91
N TYR A 179 -3.10 -8.23 8.32
CA TYR A 179 -1.64 -8.06 8.35
C TYR A 179 -1.23 -6.59 8.46
N GLY A 180 0.08 -6.34 8.45
CA GLY A 180 0.65 -5.00 8.62
C GLY A 180 0.45 -4.47 10.03
N ASN A 181 0.80 -3.22 10.24
CA ASN A 181 0.68 -2.55 11.54
C ASN A 181 -0.02 -1.19 11.41
N PRO A 182 -0.58 -0.66 12.51
CA PRO A 182 -1.29 0.63 12.50
C PRO A 182 -0.38 1.84 12.21
N SER A 183 0.95 1.73 12.35
CA SER A 183 1.88 2.82 12.04
C SER A 183 2.09 3.02 10.54
N LEU A 184 1.70 2.03 9.71
CA LEU A 184 2.00 1.99 8.27
C LEU A 184 3.51 2.15 7.98
N ILE A 185 4.34 1.51 8.80
CA ILE A 185 5.79 1.40 8.65
C ILE A 185 6.16 -0.08 8.76
N PRO A 186 6.55 -0.75 7.66
CA PRO A 186 6.62 -0.24 6.28
C PRO A 186 5.24 0.09 5.69
N LEU A 187 5.25 1.00 4.70
CA LEU A 187 4.06 1.36 3.94
C LEU A 187 3.72 0.23 2.96
N ILE A 188 2.52 -0.33 3.08
CA ILE A 188 2.04 -1.45 2.25
C ILE A 188 0.55 -1.27 1.96
N GLY A 189 0.09 -1.76 0.82
CA GLY A 189 -1.31 -1.69 0.42
C GLY A 189 -2.11 -2.95 0.69
N GLY A 190 -3.32 -2.98 0.16
CA GLY A 190 -4.29 -4.04 0.34
C GLY A 190 -4.00 -5.29 -0.50
N SER A 191 -4.55 -6.43 -0.09
CA SER A 191 -4.49 -7.70 -0.80
C SER A 191 -5.67 -7.88 -1.76
N GLY A 192 -5.48 -8.70 -2.80
CA GLY A 192 -6.53 -9.02 -3.74
C GLY A 192 -7.54 -10.05 -3.21
N GLY A 193 -8.77 -9.99 -3.74
CA GLY A 193 -9.76 -11.04 -3.59
C GLY A 193 -9.49 -12.22 -4.52
N SER A 194 -10.03 -13.39 -4.24
CA SER A 194 -9.92 -14.54 -5.15
C SER A 194 -10.93 -14.46 -6.30
N GLY A 195 -10.59 -15.09 -7.42
CA GLY A 195 -11.54 -15.33 -8.49
C GLY A 195 -12.59 -16.38 -8.12
N ASP A 196 -13.58 -16.55 -8.98
CA ASP A 196 -14.61 -17.57 -8.86
C ASP A 196 -13.97 -18.97 -8.92
N PRO A 197 -14.24 -19.85 -7.95
CA PRO A 197 -13.62 -21.16 -7.88
C PRO A 197 -14.13 -22.17 -8.89
N GLU A 198 -15.29 -21.97 -9.51
CA GLU A 198 -15.94 -22.96 -10.36
C GLU A 198 -16.32 -22.44 -11.75
N PHE A 199 -16.02 -23.23 -12.76
CA PHE A 199 -16.55 -23.06 -14.10
C PHE A 199 -17.88 -23.84 -14.21
N HIS A 200 -19.01 -23.18 -13.99
CA HIS A 200 -20.30 -23.80 -14.21
C HIS A 200 -20.66 -23.79 -15.69
N TYR A 201 -21.13 -24.89 -16.22
CA TYR A 201 -21.66 -25.28 -17.52
C TYR A 201 -22.14 -24.22 -18.54
N THR A 202 -21.86 -22.97 -18.35
CA THR A 202 -22.11 -21.92 -19.33
C THR A 202 -20.79 -21.52 -19.98
N THR A 203 -20.78 -21.34 -21.28
CA THR A 203 -19.63 -20.91 -22.08
C THR A 203 -19.10 -19.50 -21.73
N ALA A 204 -19.58 -18.90 -20.65
CA ALA A 204 -19.18 -17.57 -20.24
C ALA A 204 -17.96 -17.60 -19.33
N GLU A 205 -16.89 -16.92 -19.74
CA GLU A 205 -15.75 -16.62 -18.90
C GLU A 205 -16.16 -15.87 -17.64
N ARG A 206 -15.54 -16.20 -16.50
CA ARG A 206 -15.88 -15.61 -15.22
C ARG A 206 -14.78 -14.67 -14.74
N PRO A 207 -15.14 -13.45 -14.32
CA PRO A 207 -14.16 -12.49 -13.85
C PRO A 207 -13.40 -12.97 -12.63
N GLY A 208 -12.17 -12.46 -12.51
CA GLY A 208 -11.32 -12.66 -11.34
C GLY A 208 -11.77 -11.83 -10.14
N GLY A 209 -11.03 -11.98 -9.05
CA GLY A 209 -11.20 -11.16 -7.85
C GLY A 209 -10.69 -9.73 -8.04
N GLY A 210 -11.17 -8.82 -7.20
CA GLY A 210 -10.74 -7.42 -7.19
C GLY A 210 -9.28 -7.25 -6.72
N GLY A 211 -8.56 -6.28 -7.28
CA GLY A 211 -7.23 -5.89 -6.84
C GLY A 211 -7.26 -5.14 -5.50
N GLY A 212 -6.21 -5.24 -4.69
CA GLY A 212 -6.09 -4.48 -3.44
C GLY A 212 -5.90 -2.99 -3.67
N GLY A 213 -6.38 -2.15 -2.76
CA GLY A 213 -6.14 -0.70 -2.75
C GLY A 213 -4.66 -0.38 -2.54
N GLY A 214 -4.23 0.77 -3.05
CA GLY A 214 -2.83 1.19 -2.99
C GLY A 214 -2.39 1.69 -1.62
N ALA A 215 -1.11 2.04 -1.52
CA ALA A 215 -0.51 2.63 -0.33
C ALA A 215 0.11 3.99 -0.65
N PHE A 216 -0.18 4.97 0.20
CA PHE A 216 0.21 6.35 -0.01
C PHE A 216 0.66 7.01 1.29
N LEU A 217 1.83 7.62 1.27
CA LEU A 217 2.30 8.53 2.31
C LEU A 217 2.37 9.94 1.74
N ILE A 218 1.77 10.88 2.43
CA ILE A 218 2.00 12.30 2.22
C ILE A 218 2.51 12.94 3.51
N ALA A 219 3.66 13.61 3.42
CA ALA A 219 4.31 14.23 4.57
C ALA A 219 4.73 15.66 4.25
N THR A 220 4.36 16.62 5.11
CA THR A 220 4.70 18.05 4.96
C THR A 220 4.94 18.71 6.32
N PRO A 221 5.96 19.59 6.45
CA PRO A 221 6.10 20.45 7.63
C PRO A 221 5.06 21.59 7.67
N GLY A 222 4.25 21.72 6.61
CA GLY A 222 3.24 22.76 6.49
C GLY A 222 1.81 22.27 6.76
N THR A 223 0.87 22.99 6.17
CA THR A 223 -0.57 22.67 6.22
C THR A 223 -0.95 21.68 5.12
N LEU A 224 -1.69 20.65 5.48
CA LEU A 224 -2.45 19.81 4.55
C LEU A 224 -3.92 20.21 4.62
N ALA A 225 -4.42 20.85 3.57
CA ALA A 225 -5.81 21.21 3.39
C ALA A 225 -6.50 20.20 2.47
N LEU A 226 -7.41 19.39 3.02
CA LEU A 226 -8.16 18.36 2.28
C LEU A 226 -9.65 18.75 2.25
N THR A 227 -10.12 19.23 1.12
CA THR A 227 -11.55 19.48 0.86
C THR A 227 -12.13 18.52 -0.18
N GLY A 228 -11.26 17.85 -0.94
CA GLY A 228 -11.58 16.76 -1.86
C GLY A 228 -11.42 15.38 -1.22
N GLU A 229 -10.80 14.43 -1.92
CA GLU A 229 -10.72 13.05 -1.47
C GLU A 229 -9.34 12.43 -1.75
N ILE A 230 -8.86 11.60 -0.80
CA ILE A 230 -7.78 10.62 -1.03
C ILE A 230 -8.41 9.25 -0.83
N ILE A 231 -8.39 8.42 -1.89
CA ILE A 231 -9.07 7.13 -1.90
C ILE A 231 -8.14 6.00 -2.30
N ALA A 232 -8.12 4.92 -1.48
CA ALA A 232 -7.39 3.68 -1.72
C ALA A 232 -8.33 2.47 -1.51
N LYS A 233 -9.46 2.46 -2.21
CA LYS A 233 -10.46 1.37 -2.15
C LYS A 233 -9.88 0.12 -2.84
N GLY A 234 -10.21 -1.08 -2.33
CA GLY A 234 -10.06 -2.33 -3.08
C GLY A 234 -11.00 -2.37 -4.29
N GLY A 235 -10.57 -3.04 -5.36
CA GLY A 235 -11.42 -3.30 -6.51
C GLY A 235 -12.56 -4.26 -6.18
N ASP A 236 -13.69 -4.10 -6.85
CA ASP A 236 -14.82 -5.00 -6.68
C ASP A 236 -14.53 -6.35 -7.37
N GLY A 237 -14.88 -7.46 -6.73
CA GLY A 237 -15.11 -8.73 -7.39
C GLY A 237 -16.44 -8.68 -8.13
N THR A 238 -16.90 -9.83 -8.61
CA THR A 238 -18.21 -9.95 -9.26
C THR A 238 -19.15 -10.69 -8.33
N ASP A 239 -20.39 -10.21 -8.23
CA ASP A 239 -21.50 -10.82 -7.53
C ASP A 239 -22.71 -10.77 -8.49
N TYR A 240 -22.83 -11.75 -9.39
CA TYR A 240 -23.90 -11.80 -10.38
C TYR A 240 -24.16 -13.23 -10.85
N PHE A 241 -25.37 -13.76 -10.58
CA PHE A 241 -25.87 -15.06 -11.05
C PHE A 241 -24.85 -16.20 -10.99
N ALA A 242 -24.47 -16.62 -9.80
CA ALA A 242 -23.48 -17.67 -9.55
C ALA A 242 -22.04 -17.34 -10.06
N ILE A 243 -21.70 -16.06 -10.16
CA ILE A 243 -20.34 -15.59 -10.38
C ILE A 243 -19.88 -14.97 -9.07
N ASP A 244 -19.11 -15.71 -8.30
CA ASP A 244 -18.88 -15.44 -6.88
C ASP A 244 -17.39 -15.14 -6.63
N SER A 245 -16.88 -14.03 -7.18
CA SER A 245 -15.51 -13.60 -6.90
C SER A 245 -15.43 -12.64 -5.71
N GLY A 246 -14.30 -12.65 -5.00
CA GLY A 246 -14.06 -11.81 -3.83
C GLY A 246 -13.59 -10.40 -4.18
N GLY A 247 -13.96 -9.40 -3.37
CA GLY A 247 -13.43 -8.05 -3.45
C GLY A 247 -12.00 -7.93 -2.93
N GLY A 248 -11.19 -7.01 -3.47
CA GLY A 248 -9.90 -6.64 -2.91
C GLY A 248 -10.04 -5.87 -1.60
N SER A 249 -9.07 -5.95 -0.69
CA SER A 249 -9.08 -5.12 0.52
C SER A 249 -8.70 -3.67 0.23
N GLY A 250 -9.13 -2.74 1.09
CA GLY A 250 -8.67 -1.37 1.09
C GLY A 250 -7.17 -1.26 1.33
N GLY A 251 -6.58 -0.14 0.94
CA GLY A 251 -5.15 0.12 1.01
C GLY A 251 -4.68 0.82 2.28
N GLY A 252 -3.49 1.43 2.23
CA GLY A 252 -2.87 2.14 3.33
C GLY A 252 -2.72 3.64 3.05
N LEU A 253 -3.32 4.50 3.87
CA LEU A 253 -3.20 5.94 3.76
C LEU A 253 -2.51 6.51 5.01
N ARG A 254 -1.34 7.13 4.84
CA ARG A 254 -0.60 7.78 5.92
C ARG A 254 -0.42 9.27 5.63
N VAL A 255 -0.89 10.09 6.55
CA VAL A 255 -0.78 11.55 6.51
C VAL A 255 0.08 12.02 7.67
N VAL A 256 1.14 12.79 7.36
CA VAL A 256 2.04 13.40 8.34
C VAL A 256 2.10 14.90 8.02
N CYS A 257 1.67 15.76 8.93
CA CYS A 257 1.69 17.20 8.69
C CYS A 257 1.77 18.02 9.99
N ASP A 258 2.16 19.27 9.87
CA ASP A 258 2.06 20.18 11.01
C ASP A 258 0.60 20.48 11.32
N GLN A 259 -0.15 20.91 10.32
CA GLN A 259 -1.58 21.21 10.45
C GLN A 259 -2.43 20.43 9.46
N LEU A 260 -3.49 19.76 9.94
CA LEU A 260 -4.49 19.11 9.10
C LEU A 260 -5.81 19.90 9.14
N THR A 261 -6.29 20.31 7.96
CA THR A 261 -7.52 21.11 7.80
C THR A 261 -8.44 20.55 6.74
N GLY A 262 -9.68 21.00 6.71
CA GLY A 262 -10.64 20.71 5.65
C GLY A 262 -11.80 19.82 6.07
N THR A 263 -12.69 19.54 5.09
CA THR A 263 -13.96 18.80 5.25
C THR A 263 -14.08 17.64 4.26
N GLY A 264 -12.97 17.27 3.62
CA GLY A 264 -12.90 16.23 2.59
C GLY A 264 -12.95 14.80 3.14
N LYS A 265 -12.43 13.84 2.36
CA LYS A 265 -12.53 12.41 2.68
C LYS A 265 -11.20 11.69 2.61
N LEU A 266 -10.99 10.74 3.52
CA LEU A 266 -9.96 9.71 3.46
C LEU A 266 -10.66 8.36 3.45
N THR A 267 -10.47 7.58 2.37
CA THR A 267 -11.24 6.35 2.18
C THR A 267 -10.31 5.18 1.82
N ALA A 268 -10.37 4.11 2.60
CA ALA A 268 -9.65 2.85 2.36
C ALA A 268 -10.57 1.63 2.57
N ASN A 269 -11.74 1.65 1.91
CA ASN A 269 -12.73 0.57 1.97
C ASN A 269 -12.28 -0.64 1.16
N GLY A 270 -12.76 -1.82 1.54
CA GLY A 270 -12.72 -2.99 0.66
C GLY A 270 -13.62 -2.84 -0.56
N GLY A 271 -13.33 -3.61 -1.60
CA GLY A 271 -14.18 -3.78 -2.77
C GLY A 271 -15.39 -4.68 -2.47
N GLY A 272 -16.48 -4.49 -3.22
CA GLY A 272 -17.64 -5.38 -3.23
C GLY A 272 -17.31 -6.74 -3.86
N GLY A 273 -18.24 -7.68 -3.80
CA GLY A 273 -18.15 -9.02 -4.36
C GLY A 273 -18.93 -9.97 -3.48
N TRP A 274 -18.93 -11.27 -3.79
CA TRP A 274 -19.59 -12.28 -2.93
C TRP A 274 -19.10 -12.17 -1.49
N GLN A 275 -17.80 -12.15 -1.29
CA GLN A 275 -17.21 -11.69 -0.03
C GLN A 275 -16.54 -10.34 -0.25
N VAL A 276 -17.00 -9.37 0.52
CA VAL A 276 -16.45 -8.02 0.52
C VAL A 276 -15.00 -8.06 1.00
N GLY A 277 -14.14 -7.29 0.37
CA GLY A 277 -12.77 -7.10 0.84
C GLY A 277 -12.72 -6.40 2.21
N GLY A 278 -11.74 -6.74 3.02
CA GLY A 278 -11.50 -6.10 4.32
C GLY A 278 -11.15 -4.62 4.18
N LEU A 279 -11.44 -3.84 5.23
CA LEU A 279 -11.02 -2.45 5.30
C LEU A 279 -9.49 -2.33 5.31
N GLY A 280 -8.99 -1.23 4.76
CA GLY A 280 -7.59 -0.85 4.80
C GLY A 280 -7.14 -0.28 6.15
N ARG A 281 -6.11 0.56 6.11
CA ARG A 281 -5.59 1.28 7.28
C ARG A 281 -5.37 2.74 6.97
N ILE A 282 -5.73 3.61 7.92
CA ILE A 282 -5.47 5.05 7.83
C ILE A 282 -4.69 5.48 9.07
N ARG A 283 -3.64 6.27 8.87
CA ARG A 283 -2.80 6.83 9.93
C ARG A 283 -2.69 8.33 9.79
N LEU A 284 -2.97 9.05 10.86
CA LEU A 284 -2.84 10.51 10.93
C LEU A 284 -1.82 10.88 12.01
N GLU A 285 -0.79 11.62 11.60
CA GLU A 285 0.24 12.18 12.48
C GLU A 285 0.28 13.69 12.26
N ARG A 286 -0.06 14.48 13.27
CA ARG A 286 -0.19 15.93 13.15
C ARG A 286 0.03 16.65 14.47
N VAL A 287 0.49 17.90 14.41
CA VAL A 287 0.60 18.76 15.59
C VAL A 287 -0.75 19.40 15.89
N THR A 288 -1.34 20.07 14.92
CA THR A 288 -2.63 20.75 15.09
C THR A 288 -3.72 20.13 14.20
N ASN A 289 -4.95 20.23 14.67
CA ASN A 289 -6.10 19.67 14.01
C ASN A 289 -7.26 20.68 13.98
N SER A 290 -7.64 21.10 12.77
CA SER A 290 -8.84 21.91 12.54
C SER A 290 -9.61 21.37 11.34
N ASN A 291 -9.86 20.05 11.32
CA ASN A 291 -10.61 19.39 10.26
C ASN A 291 -11.90 18.76 10.77
N SER A 292 -12.83 18.50 9.84
CA SER A 292 -14.02 17.65 9.99
C SER A 292 -14.09 16.66 8.82
N LEU A 293 -13.01 15.92 8.62
CA LEU A 293 -12.90 14.92 7.55
C LEU A 293 -13.85 13.74 7.79
N THR A 294 -14.41 13.21 6.71
CA THR A 294 -15.01 11.87 6.71
C THR A 294 -13.92 10.84 6.48
N ILE A 295 -13.71 9.94 7.42
CA ILE A 295 -12.61 8.97 7.37
C ILE A 295 -13.15 7.55 7.54
N VAL A 296 -12.83 6.66 6.60
CA VAL A 296 -13.24 5.25 6.62
C VAL A 296 -12.11 4.37 6.11
N PRO A 297 -11.61 3.42 6.93
CA PRO A 297 -11.95 3.10 8.32
C PRO A 297 -11.45 4.16 9.30
N ASP A 298 -11.84 4.01 10.57
CA ASP A 298 -11.34 4.84 11.66
C ASP A 298 -9.81 4.88 11.67
N PRO A 299 -9.20 6.07 11.76
CA PRO A 299 -7.77 6.21 11.66
C PRO A 299 -7.05 5.87 12.98
N SER A 300 -5.84 5.36 12.87
CA SER A 300 -4.88 5.46 13.97
C SER A 300 -4.34 6.89 14.02
N VAL A 301 -4.56 7.60 15.12
CA VAL A 301 -4.16 9.00 15.27
C VAL A 301 -3.04 9.14 16.28
N VAL A 302 -1.98 9.87 15.91
CA VAL A 302 -0.88 10.22 16.81
C VAL A 302 -0.65 11.73 16.77
N PRO A 303 -0.82 12.43 17.88
CA PRO A 303 -0.39 13.81 17.99
C PRO A 303 1.14 13.88 17.96
N LEU A 304 1.67 14.77 17.14
CA LEU A 304 3.10 15.07 17.10
C LEU A 304 3.40 16.24 18.04
N ALA A 305 4.57 16.20 18.66
CA ALA A 305 5.09 17.40 19.32
C ALA A 305 5.53 18.44 18.26
N ALA A 306 5.42 19.72 18.60
CA ALA A 306 6.01 20.79 17.80
C ALA A 306 7.53 20.51 17.59
N SER A 307 8.03 20.76 16.39
CA SER A 307 9.42 20.49 15.99
C SER A 307 9.84 19.00 16.03
N ALA A 308 8.89 18.07 16.15
CA ALA A 308 9.19 16.64 16.06
C ALA A 308 9.76 16.28 14.68
N THR A 309 10.65 15.31 14.62
CA THR A 309 11.09 14.72 13.35
C THR A 309 10.19 13.54 13.00
N ALA A 310 9.59 13.59 11.81
CA ALA A 310 8.73 12.54 11.32
C ALA A 310 9.52 11.24 11.06
N LEU A 311 9.04 10.11 11.59
CA LEU A 311 9.57 8.80 11.29
C LEU A 311 8.92 8.27 10.01
N LEU A 312 9.58 8.39 8.87
CA LEU A 312 9.01 8.02 7.55
C LEU A 312 9.24 6.54 7.22
N TRP A 313 10.38 5.99 7.62
CA TRP A 313 10.88 4.67 7.23
C TRP A 313 11.11 3.78 8.44
N PRO A 314 11.14 2.45 8.26
CA PRO A 314 11.59 1.56 9.33
C PRO A 314 12.98 1.98 9.83
N PRO A 315 13.20 2.02 11.15
CA PRO A 315 14.53 2.26 11.69
C PRO A 315 15.52 1.15 11.29
N SER A 316 16.81 1.40 11.40
CA SER A 316 17.87 0.47 10.95
C SER A 316 17.87 -0.87 11.68
N ASP A 317 17.32 -0.90 12.89
CA ASP A 317 17.16 -2.10 13.73
C ASP A 317 15.77 -2.76 13.57
N ALA A 318 14.93 -2.28 12.65
CA ALA A 318 13.62 -2.87 12.38
C ALA A 318 13.75 -4.33 11.91
N PRO A 319 12.78 -5.18 12.23
CA PRO A 319 12.70 -6.53 11.69
C PRO A 319 12.65 -6.52 10.16
N GLN A 320 13.44 -7.41 9.54
CA GLN A 320 13.49 -7.60 8.09
C GLN A 320 13.33 -9.07 7.74
N VAL A 321 12.79 -9.34 6.55
CA VAL A 321 12.69 -10.69 5.99
C VAL A 321 12.99 -10.66 4.50
N ASN A 322 13.84 -11.56 4.03
CA ASN A 322 14.24 -11.68 2.64
C ASN A 322 14.16 -13.14 2.19
N VAL A 323 13.70 -13.37 0.96
CA VAL A 323 13.86 -14.67 0.29
C VAL A 323 15.25 -14.69 -0.33
N ILE A 324 16.10 -15.61 0.11
CA ILE A 324 17.49 -15.71 -0.37
C ILE A 324 17.58 -16.55 -1.63
N SER A 325 16.90 -17.70 -1.65
CA SER A 325 16.90 -18.59 -2.81
C SER A 325 15.67 -19.48 -2.85
N ILE A 326 15.32 -19.93 -4.06
CA ILE A 326 14.28 -20.93 -4.30
C ILE A 326 14.86 -21.98 -5.25
N GLY A 327 14.85 -23.24 -4.85
CA GLY A 327 15.42 -24.34 -5.65
C GLY A 327 16.91 -24.19 -5.93
N GLY A 328 17.67 -23.57 -5.03
CA GLY A 328 19.09 -23.26 -5.21
C GLY A 328 19.38 -22.03 -6.08
N THR A 329 18.39 -21.47 -6.77
CA THR A 329 18.53 -20.23 -7.55
C THR A 329 18.37 -19.01 -6.62
N VAL A 330 19.32 -18.09 -6.65
CA VAL A 330 19.30 -16.88 -5.83
C VAL A 330 18.12 -16.01 -6.26
N ALA A 331 17.34 -15.55 -5.28
CA ALA A 331 16.25 -14.60 -5.52
C ALA A 331 16.82 -13.18 -5.68
N PRO A 332 16.29 -12.37 -6.60
CA PRO A 332 16.73 -10.99 -6.73
C PRO A 332 16.36 -10.17 -5.46
N VAL A 333 17.22 -9.24 -5.09
CA VAL A 333 16.96 -8.31 -3.96
C VAL A 333 15.76 -7.40 -4.26
N ASP A 334 15.56 -7.09 -5.54
CA ASP A 334 14.47 -6.25 -6.05
C ASP A 334 13.67 -7.02 -7.10
N PRO A 335 12.70 -7.86 -6.67
CA PRO A 335 11.89 -8.65 -7.59
C PRO A 335 10.92 -7.76 -8.38
N ARG A 336 11.03 -7.78 -9.71
CA ARG A 336 10.21 -6.95 -10.62
C ARG A 336 9.37 -7.74 -11.61
N ALA A 337 9.57 -9.05 -11.72
CA ALA A 337 8.78 -9.87 -12.62
C ALA A 337 7.29 -9.76 -12.29
N SER A 338 6.48 -9.71 -13.33
CA SER A 338 5.04 -9.71 -13.21
C SER A 338 4.44 -10.66 -14.22
N PHE A 339 3.18 -11.07 -13.99
CA PHE A 339 2.48 -11.97 -14.92
C PHE A 339 2.23 -11.37 -16.31
N GLY A 340 2.57 -10.10 -16.52
CA GLY A 340 2.53 -9.42 -17.82
C GLY A 340 3.92 -9.20 -18.45
N SER A 341 5.01 -9.52 -17.74
CA SER A 341 6.38 -9.43 -18.24
C SER A 341 6.88 -10.78 -18.76
N ALA A 342 7.84 -10.76 -19.65
CA ALA A 342 8.54 -11.97 -20.07
C ALA A 342 9.52 -12.42 -18.96
N GLY A 343 9.41 -13.65 -18.53
CA GLY A 343 10.30 -14.24 -17.53
C GLY A 343 9.81 -14.12 -16.09
N ALA A 344 10.45 -14.87 -15.22
CA ALA A 344 10.22 -14.88 -13.77
C ALA A 344 11.47 -14.35 -13.06
N ASP A 345 11.30 -13.81 -11.83
CA ASP A 345 12.45 -13.45 -10.98
C ASP A 345 13.32 -14.66 -10.64
N VAL A 346 12.69 -15.84 -10.48
CA VAL A 346 13.37 -17.14 -10.29
C VAL A 346 12.74 -18.15 -11.24
N ALA A 347 13.53 -18.73 -12.14
CA ALA A 347 13.11 -19.80 -13.03
C ALA A 347 13.53 -21.14 -12.47
N LEU A 348 12.58 -22.08 -12.38
CA LEU A 348 12.82 -23.44 -11.89
C LEU A 348 12.68 -24.43 -13.04
N PRO A 349 13.63 -25.38 -13.22
CA PRO A 349 13.60 -26.34 -14.33
C PRO A 349 12.62 -27.50 -14.09
N GLN A 350 12.00 -27.57 -12.93
CA GLN A 350 11.17 -28.71 -12.52
C GLN A 350 9.96 -28.27 -11.71
N THR A 351 8.95 -29.11 -11.68
CA THR A 351 7.67 -28.88 -10.96
C THR A 351 7.56 -29.65 -9.64
N ALA A 352 8.65 -30.26 -9.18
CA ALA A 352 8.67 -30.92 -7.88
C ALA A 352 8.72 -29.90 -6.74
N SER A 353 8.34 -30.32 -5.53
CA SER A 353 8.54 -29.51 -4.32
C SER A 353 9.98 -29.01 -4.24
N THR A 354 10.16 -27.75 -3.95
CA THR A 354 11.48 -27.09 -3.95
C THR A 354 11.77 -26.41 -2.61
N LEU A 355 13.06 -26.37 -2.25
CA LEU A 355 13.52 -25.74 -1.02
C LEU A 355 13.62 -24.21 -1.23
N ALA A 356 12.99 -23.44 -0.35
CA ALA A 356 13.24 -22.02 -0.23
C ALA A 356 14.06 -21.72 1.03
N ILE A 357 15.02 -20.83 0.89
CA ILE A 357 15.80 -20.27 2.00
C ILE A 357 15.35 -18.84 2.24
N ILE A 358 14.97 -18.57 3.45
CA ILE A 358 14.55 -17.25 3.93
C ILE A 358 15.57 -16.78 4.98
N GLU A 359 15.86 -15.50 5.01
CA GLU A 359 16.69 -14.89 6.04
C GLU A 359 15.91 -13.78 6.72
N THR A 360 15.97 -13.77 8.04
CA THR A 360 15.38 -12.69 8.84
C THR A 360 16.47 -11.98 9.62
N THR A 361 16.32 -10.65 9.77
CA THR A 361 17.20 -9.83 10.61
C THR A 361 16.34 -9.17 11.69
N ASN A 362 16.84 -9.18 12.94
CA ASN A 362 16.15 -8.65 14.12
C ASN A 362 14.74 -9.27 14.35
N VAL A 363 14.62 -10.57 14.06
CA VAL A 363 13.42 -11.37 14.28
C VAL A 363 13.77 -12.53 15.21
N GLU A 364 12.99 -12.68 16.25
CA GLU A 364 13.16 -13.74 17.25
C GLU A 364 12.95 -15.13 16.65
N GLN A 365 13.74 -16.12 17.07
CA GLN A 365 13.61 -17.52 16.59
C GLN A 365 12.26 -18.17 16.96
N ALA A 366 11.56 -17.63 17.96
CA ALA A 366 10.22 -18.08 18.34
C ALA A 366 9.13 -17.52 17.41
N SER A 367 9.46 -16.64 16.47
CA SER A 367 8.51 -16.09 15.50
C SER A 367 8.04 -17.16 14.52
N GLN A 368 6.82 -16.99 14.01
CA GLN A 368 6.32 -17.81 12.91
C GLN A 368 6.69 -17.14 11.58
N VAL A 369 7.52 -17.80 10.79
CA VAL A 369 7.84 -17.42 9.41
C VAL A 369 7.01 -18.27 8.46
N GLN A 370 6.12 -17.64 7.71
CA GLN A 370 5.18 -18.31 6.81
C GLN A 370 5.40 -17.88 5.38
N VAL A 371 5.53 -18.84 4.49
CA VAL A 371 5.66 -18.63 3.04
C VAL A 371 4.32 -18.92 2.39
N ARG A 372 3.81 -17.95 1.61
CA ARG A 372 2.63 -18.09 0.77
C ARG A 372 3.07 -18.27 -0.68
N VAL A 373 2.65 -19.36 -1.28
CA VAL A 373 2.80 -19.63 -2.72
C VAL A 373 1.44 -19.45 -3.37
N THR A 374 1.31 -18.49 -4.25
CA THR A 374 0.05 -18.17 -4.95
C THR A 374 0.24 -18.42 -6.44
N PRO A 375 -0.27 -19.52 -7.01
CA PRO A 375 -0.26 -19.76 -8.45
C PRO A 375 -1.04 -18.66 -9.18
N ARG A 376 -0.62 -18.33 -10.40
CA ARG A 376 -1.30 -17.33 -11.22
C ARG A 376 -2.78 -17.67 -11.43
N ALA A 377 -3.08 -18.96 -11.65
CA ALA A 377 -4.40 -19.48 -11.93
C ALA A 377 -4.46 -21.00 -11.66
N GLY A 378 -5.65 -21.56 -11.60
CA GLY A 378 -5.89 -23.01 -11.60
C GLY A 378 -5.67 -23.73 -10.28
N ALA A 379 -5.25 -23.04 -9.23
CA ALA A 379 -5.10 -23.62 -7.90
C ALA A 379 -5.19 -22.57 -6.80
N ASN A 380 -5.53 -23.01 -5.61
CA ASN A 380 -5.54 -22.17 -4.42
C ASN A 380 -4.11 -21.82 -3.96
N ALA A 381 -3.97 -20.77 -3.17
CA ALA A 381 -2.69 -20.48 -2.53
C ALA A 381 -2.37 -21.52 -1.45
N THR A 382 -1.08 -21.82 -1.29
CA THR A 382 -0.57 -22.72 -0.25
C THR A 382 0.23 -21.92 0.77
N LEU A 383 0.02 -22.20 2.05
CA LEU A 383 0.78 -21.63 3.16
C LEU A 383 1.72 -22.71 3.72
N VAL A 384 3.00 -22.39 3.81
CA VAL A 384 4.04 -23.28 4.36
C VAL A 384 4.75 -22.56 5.50
N ASN A 385 4.80 -23.16 6.67
CA ASN A 385 5.59 -22.64 7.78
C ASN A 385 7.06 -23.03 7.57
N ALA A 386 7.94 -22.05 7.63
CA ALA A 386 9.38 -22.27 7.59
C ALA A 386 9.90 -22.70 8.97
N THR A 387 10.95 -23.50 8.98
CA THR A 387 11.66 -23.95 10.18
C THR A 387 13.03 -23.31 10.27
N VAL A 388 13.52 -23.07 11.47
CA VAL A 388 14.88 -22.56 11.70
C VAL A 388 15.89 -23.56 11.14
N GLN A 389 16.75 -23.07 10.24
CA GLN A 389 17.86 -23.83 9.69
C GLN A 389 19.16 -23.56 10.46
N SER A 390 19.47 -22.29 10.68
CA SER A 390 20.68 -21.88 11.41
C SER A 390 20.55 -20.43 11.91
N VAL A 391 21.32 -20.11 12.95
CA VAL A 391 21.61 -18.73 13.35
C VAL A 391 22.91 -18.30 12.68
N VAL A 392 22.87 -17.26 11.85
CA VAL A 392 24.02 -16.74 11.10
C VAL A 392 24.80 -15.73 11.92
N SER A 393 24.09 -14.88 12.67
CA SER A 393 24.66 -13.84 13.55
C SER A 393 23.74 -13.61 14.75
N THR A 394 24.31 -13.18 15.86
CA THR A 394 23.57 -12.82 17.09
C THR A 394 23.50 -11.31 17.32
N SER A 395 24.29 -10.51 16.58
CA SER A 395 24.28 -9.04 16.69
C SER A 395 24.69 -8.41 15.34
N PRO A 396 23.73 -7.92 14.52
CA PRO A 396 22.28 -8.13 14.66
C PRO A 396 21.90 -9.62 14.62
N LEU A 397 20.77 -9.98 15.21
CA LEU A 397 20.28 -11.35 15.12
C LEU A 397 19.87 -11.64 13.68
N VAL A 398 20.59 -12.56 13.03
CA VAL A 398 20.28 -13.04 11.67
C VAL A 398 20.00 -14.54 11.71
N VAL A 399 18.82 -14.92 11.27
CA VAL A 399 18.35 -16.32 11.29
C VAL A 399 18.00 -16.76 9.88
N ARG A 400 18.51 -17.92 9.47
CA ARG A 400 18.07 -18.62 8.26
C ARG A 400 16.98 -19.63 8.58
N TRP A 401 15.99 -19.63 7.70
CA TRP A 401 14.83 -20.49 7.75
C TRP A 401 14.74 -21.26 6.43
N SER A 402 14.15 -22.43 6.48
CA SER A 402 13.89 -23.24 5.30
C SER A 402 12.42 -23.65 5.22
N ALA A 403 11.88 -23.65 4.01
CA ALA A 403 10.55 -24.13 3.70
C ALA A 403 10.55 -24.96 2.42
N THR A 404 9.87 -26.11 2.41
CA THR A 404 9.64 -26.88 1.20
C THR A 404 8.37 -26.40 0.54
N LEU A 405 8.49 -25.73 -0.60
CA LEU A 405 7.38 -25.10 -1.33
C LEU A 405 6.82 -26.05 -2.38
N PRO A 406 5.49 -26.20 -2.49
CA PRO A 406 4.88 -26.82 -3.66
C PRO A 406 5.06 -25.90 -4.86
N VAL A 407 5.49 -26.45 -5.99
CA VAL A 407 5.57 -25.71 -7.25
C VAL A 407 4.78 -26.43 -8.32
N ASN A 408 3.98 -25.66 -9.05
CA ASN A 408 3.18 -26.10 -10.18
C ASN A 408 3.78 -25.56 -11.48
N VAL A 409 3.37 -26.13 -12.61
CA VAL A 409 3.66 -25.55 -13.93
C VAL A 409 3.10 -24.13 -14.01
N GLY A 410 3.85 -23.21 -14.59
CA GLY A 410 3.46 -21.83 -14.78
C GLY A 410 4.04 -20.89 -13.72
N TYR A 411 3.45 -19.73 -13.60
CA TYR A 411 3.92 -18.67 -12.71
C TYR A 411 3.26 -18.74 -11.33
N SER A 412 4.02 -18.46 -10.30
CA SER A 412 3.52 -18.31 -8.94
C SER A 412 4.15 -17.08 -8.27
N GLY A 413 3.38 -16.41 -7.45
CA GLY A 413 3.90 -15.40 -6.52
C GLY A 413 4.35 -16.08 -5.22
N VAL A 414 5.56 -15.78 -4.76
CA VAL A 414 6.07 -16.25 -3.45
C VAL A 414 6.20 -15.05 -2.53
N GLN A 415 5.58 -15.13 -1.36
CA GLN A 415 5.55 -14.07 -0.37
C GLN A 415 5.84 -14.63 1.01
N VAL A 416 6.58 -13.88 1.82
CA VAL A 416 6.90 -14.27 3.19
C VAL A 416 6.26 -13.30 4.16
N LYS A 417 5.66 -13.85 5.20
CA LYS A 417 5.11 -13.12 6.34
C LYS A 417 5.75 -13.61 7.62
N VAL A 418 6.12 -12.67 8.49
CA VAL A 418 6.59 -12.96 9.84
C VAL A 418 5.53 -12.52 10.84
N VAL A 419 5.19 -13.39 11.76
CA VAL A 419 4.36 -13.09 12.92
C VAL A 419 5.22 -13.25 14.15
N ARG A 420 5.47 -12.16 14.85
CA ARG A 420 6.27 -12.15 16.10
C ARG A 420 5.41 -12.64 17.25
N PRO A 421 6.04 -13.21 18.31
CA PRO A 421 5.34 -13.66 19.51
C PRO A 421 4.51 -12.58 20.21
#